data_2b8a29688c7c9714dfd2c5b9ac749345
#
_entry.id   2b8a29688c7c9714dfd2c5b9ac749345
#
_cell.length_a   1.000
_cell.length_b   1.000
_cell.length_c   1.000
_cell.angle_alpha   90.00
_cell.angle_beta   90.00
_cell.angle_gamma   90.00
#
_symmetry.space_group_name_H-M   'P 1'
#
loop_
_entity.id
_entity.type
_entity.pdbx_description
1 polymer ?
#
loop_
_entity_poly.entity_id
_entity_poly.type
_entity_poly.pdbx_seq_one_letter_code
_entity_poly.pdbx_strand_id
1 'polypeptide(L)'
;MARTGTVLYDYPGPKAKRLNIVLSVIFGLLLLLGIWWVLRTLGGKGQLDGAKWKPFVEGRTWTTYLLPGLWNTVKAAALSVLIAVPLGAVLGIARLSEHAWLRWPAGVVVEFFRAIPVLILMLFAFTLWFTLFSTSSPLAGVVIGLVLYNGSVLAEVVRAGILSLPRGQSEAAAAIGLNKSQTMSSVLLPQAVTVMLPAVVSQLVVILKDTALGGILVGFVELRRAGGTAASNYQNILPTYVVIAIIYVVLNLSLTTSAGWLENRLRTRRSSSTGFAEVGGAASVALPGGTLAVPGTAAVPGTAAAAGNGRGSDVPTEDHTNADRGPGPSGR
;
A
#
# COMPACT_ATOMS: atom_id res chain seq x y z
N MET A 1 -9.66 -33.04 -19.99
CA MET A 1 -10.28 -31.73 -20.26
C MET A 1 -9.31 -30.65 -19.78
N ALA A 2 -8.57 -30.03 -20.69
CA ALA A 2 -7.63 -28.94 -20.38
C ALA A 2 -8.45 -27.69 -20.07
N ARG A 3 -8.33 -27.16 -18.85
CA ARG A 3 -8.83 -25.83 -18.50
C ARG A 3 -8.04 -24.80 -19.31
N THR A 4 -8.66 -24.28 -20.34
CA THR A 4 -8.21 -23.05 -20.99
C THR A 4 -8.33 -21.93 -19.96
N GLY A 5 -7.21 -21.57 -19.33
CA GLY A 5 -7.15 -20.39 -18.50
C GLY A 5 -7.55 -19.18 -19.34
N THR A 6 -8.65 -18.55 -18.99
CA THR A 6 -9.02 -17.24 -19.55
C THR A 6 -7.90 -16.28 -19.22
N VAL A 7 -7.09 -15.93 -20.23
CA VAL A 7 -6.07 -14.89 -20.11
C VAL A 7 -6.86 -13.58 -20.02
N LEU A 8 -6.90 -13.00 -18.82
CA LEU A 8 -7.63 -11.75 -18.54
C LEU A 8 -7.06 -10.54 -19.31
N TYR A 9 -5.87 -10.69 -19.92
CA TYR A 9 -5.19 -9.68 -20.71
C TYR A 9 -4.69 -10.31 -22.01
N ASP A 10 -5.47 -10.16 -23.06
CA ASP A 10 -5.00 -10.48 -24.41
C ASP A 10 -3.86 -9.52 -24.78
N TYR A 11 -2.75 -10.08 -25.25
CA TYR A 11 -1.65 -9.28 -25.77
C TYR A 11 -2.15 -8.44 -26.95
N PRO A 12 -2.01 -7.09 -26.91
CA PRO A 12 -2.64 -6.24 -27.91
C PRO A 12 -2.15 -6.60 -29.31
N GLY A 13 -3.08 -6.92 -30.20
CA GLY A 13 -2.79 -7.22 -31.59
C GLY A 13 -2.14 -6.03 -32.33
N PRO A 14 -1.61 -6.24 -33.55
CA PRO A 14 -0.84 -5.21 -34.27
C PRO A 14 -1.66 -3.92 -34.53
N LYS A 15 -2.97 -4.03 -34.72
CA LYS A 15 -3.87 -2.86 -34.85
C LYS A 15 -4.01 -2.10 -33.54
N ALA A 16 -4.18 -2.82 -32.42
CA ALA A 16 -4.28 -2.21 -31.09
C ALA A 16 -2.97 -1.55 -30.68
N LYS A 17 -1.80 -2.15 -31.00
CA LYS A 17 -0.49 -1.52 -30.76
C LYS A 17 -0.33 -0.21 -31.51
N ARG A 18 -0.71 -0.16 -32.81
CA ARG A 18 -0.67 1.08 -33.60
C ARG A 18 -1.61 2.14 -33.02
N LEU A 19 -2.83 1.76 -32.65
CA LEU A 19 -3.79 2.66 -32.03
C LEU A 19 -3.25 3.20 -30.70
N ASN A 20 -2.68 2.36 -29.85
CA ASN A 20 -2.09 2.79 -28.57
C ASN A 20 -0.91 3.75 -28.77
N ILE A 21 -0.06 3.52 -29.77
CA ILE A 21 1.03 4.42 -30.11
C ILE A 21 0.48 5.77 -30.58
N VAL A 22 -0.51 5.78 -31.49
CA VAL A 22 -1.15 7.02 -31.98
C VAL A 22 -1.79 7.79 -30.82
N LEU A 23 -2.56 7.10 -29.96
CA LEU A 23 -3.18 7.72 -28.79
C LEU A 23 -2.14 8.26 -27.82
N SER A 24 -1.04 7.54 -27.57
CA SER A 24 0.06 8.00 -26.72
C SER A 24 0.76 9.24 -27.29
N VAL A 25 0.96 9.28 -28.60
CA VAL A 25 1.54 10.45 -29.28
C VAL A 25 0.60 11.65 -29.20
N ILE A 26 -0.70 11.45 -29.49
CA ILE A 26 -1.72 12.50 -29.38
C ILE A 26 -1.77 13.04 -27.95
N PHE A 27 -1.83 12.13 -26.95
CA PHE A 27 -1.81 12.53 -25.54
C PHE A 27 -0.54 13.30 -25.17
N GLY A 28 0.63 12.83 -25.61
CA GLY A 28 1.91 13.52 -25.41
C GLY A 28 1.92 14.93 -26.02
N LEU A 29 1.42 15.07 -27.24
CA LEU A 29 1.31 16.38 -27.89
C LEU A 29 0.34 17.32 -27.16
N LEU A 30 -0.82 16.83 -26.74
CA LEU A 30 -1.79 17.60 -25.96
C LEU A 30 -1.21 18.02 -24.61
N LEU A 31 -0.47 17.13 -23.94
CA LEU A 31 0.22 17.43 -22.68
C LEU A 31 1.29 18.52 -22.88
N LEU A 32 2.13 18.42 -23.91
CA LEU A 32 3.14 19.41 -24.24
C LEU A 32 2.50 20.77 -24.58
N LEU A 33 1.42 20.75 -25.35
CA LEU A 33 0.66 21.97 -25.68
C LEU A 33 0.07 22.61 -24.42
N GLY A 34 -0.48 21.82 -23.52
CA GLY A 34 -0.98 22.26 -22.22
C GLY A 34 0.11 22.89 -21.35
N ILE A 35 1.26 22.23 -21.24
CA ILE A 35 2.44 22.76 -20.51
C ILE A 35 2.90 24.08 -21.15
N TRP A 36 3.05 24.12 -22.47
CA TRP A 36 3.43 25.33 -23.19
C TRP A 36 2.47 26.49 -22.96
N TRP A 37 1.15 26.22 -23.05
CA TRP A 37 0.12 27.23 -22.79
C TRP A 37 0.18 27.76 -21.35
N VAL A 38 0.35 26.88 -20.36
CA VAL A 38 0.51 27.27 -18.94
C VAL A 38 1.76 28.14 -18.77
N LEU A 39 2.92 27.70 -19.27
CA LEU A 39 4.18 28.45 -19.14
C LEU A 39 4.09 29.81 -19.83
N ARG A 40 3.49 29.90 -21.02
CA ARG A 40 3.26 31.14 -21.72
C ARG A 40 2.35 32.10 -20.93
N THR A 41 1.26 31.58 -20.37
CA THR A 41 0.32 32.37 -19.55
C THR A 41 1.00 32.88 -18.28
N LEU A 42 1.78 32.06 -17.62
CA LEU A 42 2.54 32.40 -16.40
C LEU A 42 3.63 33.44 -16.72
N GLY A 43 4.34 33.29 -17.82
CA GLY A 43 5.31 34.26 -18.29
C GLY A 43 4.66 35.63 -18.61
N GLY A 44 3.53 35.63 -19.33
CA GLY A 44 2.78 36.85 -19.63
C GLY A 44 2.24 37.56 -18.39
N LYS A 45 2.04 36.84 -17.26
CA LYS A 45 1.65 37.41 -15.98
C LYS A 45 2.84 37.71 -15.06
N GLY A 46 4.08 37.63 -15.56
CA GLY A 46 5.30 37.89 -14.81
C GLY A 46 5.54 36.90 -13.64
N GLN A 47 4.89 35.71 -13.65
CA GLN A 47 5.06 34.73 -12.57
C GLN A 47 6.41 33.99 -12.64
N LEU A 48 7.04 34.02 -13.82
CA LEU A 48 8.35 33.39 -14.07
C LEU A 48 9.51 34.39 -13.89
N ASP A 49 9.22 35.66 -13.57
CA ASP A 49 10.26 36.67 -13.39
C ASP A 49 11.20 36.31 -12.23
N GLY A 50 12.50 36.44 -12.48
CA GLY A 50 13.53 36.11 -11.49
C GLY A 50 13.37 36.82 -10.14
N ALA A 51 12.82 38.05 -10.15
CA ALA A 51 12.53 38.83 -8.96
C ALA A 51 11.58 38.12 -8.01
N LYS A 52 10.61 37.34 -8.51
CA LYS A 52 9.67 36.56 -7.70
C LYS A 52 10.29 35.31 -7.08
N TRP A 53 11.38 34.81 -7.65
CA TRP A 53 12.11 33.64 -7.15
C TRP A 53 13.26 34.01 -6.23
N LYS A 54 13.72 35.25 -6.27
CA LYS A 54 14.82 35.77 -5.43
C LYS A 54 14.65 35.50 -3.94
N PRO A 55 13.46 35.66 -3.29
CA PRO A 55 13.29 35.38 -1.86
C PRO A 55 13.65 33.94 -1.47
N PHE A 56 13.53 32.96 -2.38
CA PHE A 56 13.83 31.56 -2.08
C PHE A 56 15.31 31.22 -2.21
N VAL A 57 16.12 32.10 -2.76
CA VAL A 57 17.59 32.02 -2.77
C VAL A 57 18.17 32.69 -1.51
N GLU A 58 17.40 33.54 -0.85
CA GLU A 58 17.81 34.24 0.36
C GLU A 58 17.62 33.37 1.60
N GLY A 59 18.67 33.26 2.45
CA GLY A 59 18.64 32.47 3.68
C GLY A 59 17.54 32.89 4.66
N ARG A 60 17.14 34.16 4.64
CA ARG A 60 16.09 34.71 5.54
C ARG A 60 14.74 34.03 5.35
N THR A 61 14.32 33.76 4.11
CA THR A 61 13.07 33.04 3.84
C THR A 61 13.06 31.64 4.43
N TRP A 62 14.19 30.95 4.33
CA TRP A 62 14.36 29.62 4.89
C TRP A 62 14.34 29.62 6.41
N THR A 63 15.11 30.50 7.04
CA THR A 63 15.23 30.53 8.51
C THR A 63 13.97 31.06 9.20
N THR A 64 13.24 31.99 8.55
CA THR A 64 12.06 32.61 9.15
C THR A 64 10.78 31.80 8.92
N TYR A 65 10.62 31.16 7.77
CA TYR A 65 9.36 30.52 7.37
C TYR A 65 9.52 29.02 7.11
N LEU A 66 10.39 28.64 6.15
CA LEU A 66 10.37 27.29 5.60
C LEU A 66 10.94 26.25 6.57
N LEU A 67 12.08 26.50 7.21
CA LEU A 67 12.70 25.56 8.17
C LEU A 67 11.88 25.38 9.44
N PRO A 68 11.35 26.43 10.10
CA PRO A 68 10.47 26.26 11.25
C PRO A 68 9.18 25.50 10.88
N GLY A 69 8.56 25.82 9.72
CA GLY A 69 7.39 25.10 9.23
C GLY A 69 7.69 23.64 8.92
N LEU A 70 8.83 23.37 8.29
CA LEU A 70 9.31 22.01 7.98
C LEU A 70 9.55 21.21 9.28
N TRP A 71 10.22 21.81 10.27
CA TRP A 71 10.44 21.19 11.57
C TRP A 71 9.12 20.82 12.25
N ASN A 72 8.14 21.71 12.26
CA ASN A 72 6.82 21.45 12.83
C ASN A 72 6.10 20.32 12.07
N THR A 73 6.17 20.29 10.74
CA THR A 73 5.63 19.20 9.93
C THR A 73 6.22 17.85 10.33
N VAL A 74 7.55 17.74 10.37
CA VAL A 74 8.27 16.52 10.73
C VAL A 74 8.00 16.12 12.18
N LYS A 75 8.00 17.09 13.10
CA LYS A 75 7.69 16.87 14.52
C LYS A 75 6.30 16.30 14.71
N ALA A 76 5.28 16.91 14.08
CA ALA A 76 3.90 16.43 14.19
C ALA A 76 3.75 15.03 13.59
N ALA A 77 4.34 14.78 12.41
CA ALA A 77 4.33 13.47 11.77
C ALA A 77 5.03 12.40 12.65
N ALA A 78 6.22 12.69 13.16
CA ALA A 78 6.97 11.75 14.00
C ALA A 78 6.22 11.40 15.30
N LEU A 79 5.65 12.39 15.99
CA LEU A 79 4.83 12.14 17.18
C LEU A 79 3.59 11.31 16.86
N SER A 80 2.92 11.64 15.77
CA SER A 80 1.75 10.89 15.33
C SER A 80 2.08 9.43 14.99
N VAL A 81 3.17 9.19 14.27
CA VAL A 81 3.65 7.83 13.94
C VAL A 81 4.02 7.05 15.20
N LEU A 82 4.77 7.67 16.12
CA LEU A 82 5.21 7.03 17.36
C LEU A 82 4.05 6.52 18.22
N ILE A 83 2.91 7.19 18.16
CA ILE A 83 1.71 6.81 18.92
C ILE A 83 0.76 5.96 18.07
N ALA A 84 0.54 6.30 16.78
CA ALA A 84 -0.41 5.60 15.92
C ALA A 84 0.00 4.16 15.61
N VAL A 85 1.31 3.89 15.44
CA VAL A 85 1.79 2.53 15.13
C VAL A 85 1.52 1.54 16.27
N PRO A 86 1.91 1.79 17.53
CA PRO A 86 1.58 0.88 18.63
C PRO A 86 0.08 0.81 18.91
N LEU A 87 -0.66 1.94 18.81
CA LEU A 87 -2.12 1.94 18.95
C LEU A 87 -2.78 1.06 17.89
N GLY A 88 -2.37 1.21 16.63
CA GLY A 88 -2.85 0.38 15.52
C GLY A 88 -2.54 -1.10 15.70
N ALA A 89 -1.32 -1.42 16.19
CA ALA A 89 -0.95 -2.80 16.48
C ALA A 89 -1.82 -3.41 17.58
N VAL A 90 -2.03 -2.69 18.68
CA VAL A 90 -2.89 -3.14 19.80
C VAL A 90 -4.33 -3.34 19.34
N LEU A 91 -4.93 -2.36 18.66
CA LEU A 91 -6.31 -2.46 18.16
C LEU A 91 -6.46 -3.55 17.10
N GLY A 92 -5.49 -3.70 16.19
CA GLY A 92 -5.51 -4.72 15.15
C GLY A 92 -5.46 -6.14 15.71
N ILE A 93 -4.60 -6.37 16.71
CA ILE A 93 -4.50 -7.66 17.42
C ILE A 93 -5.77 -7.90 18.27
N ALA A 94 -6.28 -6.87 18.94
CA ALA A 94 -7.51 -6.98 19.74
C ALA A 94 -8.72 -7.39 18.87
N ARG A 95 -8.80 -6.92 17.63
CA ARG A 95 -9.85 -7.33 16.66
C ARG A 95 -9.74 -8.79 16.22
N LEU A 96 -8.61 -9.44 16.40
CA LEU A 96 -8.40 -10.86 16.12
C LEU A 96 -8.59 -11.75 17.36
N SER A 97 -8.88 -11.16 18.52
CA SER A 97 -9.12 -11.89 19.75
C SER A 97 -10.35 -12.78 19.66
N GLU A 98 -10.29 -13.96 20.29
CA GLU A 98 -11.44 -14.85 20.46
C GLU A 98 -12.48 -14.30 21.42
N HIS A 99 -12.05 -13.48 22.37
CA HIS A 99 -12.91 -12.88 23.38
C HIS A 99 -13.76 -11.77 22.77
N ALA A 100 -15.05 -11.98 22.68
CA ALA A 100 -16.00 -11.02 22.09
C ALA A 100 -15.96 -9.67 22.79
N TRP A 101 -15.75 -9.63 24.09
CA TRP A 101 -15.66 -8.41 24.89
C TRP A 101 -14.45 -7.54 24.52
N LEU A 102 -13.39 -8.10 23.92
CA LEU A 102 -12.23 -7.35 23.42
C LEU A 102 -12.36 -7.04 21.93
N ARG A 103 -12.78 -8.03 21.14
CA ARG A 103 -12.90 -7.92 19.68
C ARG A 103 -13.94 -6.88 19.26
N TRP A 104 -15.10 -6.91 19.91
CA TRP A 104 -16.23 -6.06 19.52
C TRP A 104 -15.95 -4.57 19.79
N PRO A 105 -15.53 -4.13 20.99
CA PRO A 105 -15.17 -2.73 21.23
C PRO A 105 -14.02 -2.24 20.35
N ALA A 106 -12.98 -3.04 20.16
CA ALA A 106 -11.88 -2.69 19.26
C ALA A 106 -12.36 -2.49 17.81
N GLY A 107 -13.30 -3.33 17.35
CA GLY A 107 -13.95 -3.17 16.06
C GLY A 107 -14.71 -1.86 15.94
N VAL A 108 -15.57 -1.57 16.91
CA VAL A 108 -16.38 -0.33 16.93
C VAL A 108 -15.49 0.91 16.95
N VAL A 109 -14.46 0.94 17.78
CA VAL A 109 -13.52 2.07 17.85
C VAL A 109 -12.82 2.30 16.52
N VAL A 110 -12.30 1.24 15.89
CA VAL A 110 -11.61 1.32 14.61
C VAL A 110 -12.54 1.82 13.50
N GLU A 111 -13.74 1.24 13.37
CA GLU A 111 -14.69 1.65 12.33
C GLU A 111 -15.19 3.09 12.57
N PHE A 112 -15.43 3.48 13.81
CA PHE A 112 -15.86 4.83 14.16
C PHE A 112 -14.83 5.88 13.73
N PHE A 113 -13.55 5.74 14.12
CA PHE A 113 -12.55 6.74 13.78
C PHE A 113 -12.16 6.74 12.29
N ARG A 114 -12.29 5.61 11.59
CA ARG A 114 -12.11 5.55 10.13
C ARG A 114 -13.25 6.19 9.34
N ALA A 115 -14.46 6.22 9.89
CA ALA A 115 -15.61 6.83 9.24
C ALA A 115 -15.58 8.36 9.28
N ILE A 116 -14.81 8.95 10.19
CA ILE A 116 -14.75 10.40 10.36
C ILE A 116 -13.58 10.97 9.54
N PRO A 117 -13.78 12.03 8.73
CA PRO A 117 -12.68 12.71 8.05
C PRO A 117 -11.61 13.19 9.03
N VAL A 118 -10.32 12.92 8.74
CA VAL A 118 -9.20 13.25 9.64
C VAL A 118 -9.15 14.73 10.03
N LEU A 119 -9.52 15.64 9.12
CA LEU A 119 -9.57 17.07 9.39
C LEU A 119 -10.59 17.43 10.49
N ILE A 120 -11.73 16.75 10.50
CA ILE A 120 -12.75 16.91 11.53
C ILE A 120 -12.25 16.37 12.88
N LEU A 121 -11.56 15.23 12.87
CA LEU A 121 -10.94 14.70 14.09
C LEU A 121 -9.90 15.65 14.67
N MET A 122 -9.09 16.31 13.83
CA MET A 122 -8.14 17.33 14.29
C MET A 122 -8.84 18.50 14.96
N LEU A 123 -9.95 18.98 14.38
CA LEU A 123 -10.73 20.08 14.93
C LEU A 123 -11.36 19.70 16.27
N PHE A 124 -12.00 18.53 16.34
CA PHE A 124 -12.55 18.02 17.61
C PHE A 124 -11.46 17.83 18.68
N ALA A 125 -10.33 17.24 18.32
CA ALA A 125 -9.23 17.04 19.25
C ALA A 125 -8.68 18.37 19.77
N PHE A 126 -8.53 19.37 18.88
CA PHE A 126 -8.09 20.71 19.27
C PHE A 126 -9.09 21.40 20.20
N THR A 127 -10.38 21.37 19.87
CA THR A 127 -11.42 21.97 20.69
C THR A 127 -11.55 21.27 22.04
N LEU A 128 -11.51 19.94 22.06
CA LEU A 128 -11.53 19.16 23.29
C LEU A 128 -10.32 19.46 24.18
N TRP A 129 -9.12 19.52 23.58
CA TRP A 129 -7.91 19.90 24.31
C TRP A 129 -8.05 21.27 24.96
N PHE A 130 -8.51 22.28 24.20
CA PHE A 130 -8.72 23.63 24.70
C PHE A 130 -9.73 23.66 25.85
N THR A 131 -10.84 22.93 25.73
CA THR A 131 -11.88 22.86 26.76
C THR A 131 -11.40 22.20 28.03
N LEU A 132 -10.58 21.13 27.93
CA LEU A 132 -10.11 20.39 29.11
C LEU A 132 -8.95 21.09 29.83
N PHE A 133 -8.05 21.73 29.10
CA PHE A 133 -6.80 22.26 29.65
C PHE A 133 -6.73 23.78 29.62
N SER A 134 -7.73 24.48 29.08
CA SER A 134 -7.77 25.96 28.93
C SER A 134 -6.51 26.51 28.22
N THR A 135 -5.81 25.70 27.45
CA THR A 135 -4.57 26.03 26.76
C THR A 135 -4.66 25.66 25.29
N SER A 136 -4.39 26.64 24.41
CA SER A 136 -4.35 26.39 22.97
C SER A 136 -3.10 25.60 22.60
N SER A 137 -3.29 24.38 22.05
CA SER A 137 -2.22 23.55 21.51
C SER A 137 -2.58 23.00 20.14
N PRO A 138 -2.32 23.77 19.06
CA PRO A 138 -2.54 23.29 17.70
C PRO A 138 -1.82 21.97 17.39
N LEU A 139 -0.62 21.79 17.92
CA LEU A 139 0.14 20.55 17.79
C LEU A 139 -0.62 19.36 18.40
N ALA A 140 -1.19 19.50 19.60
CA ALA A 140 -1.94 18.43 20.25
C ALA A 140 -3.18 18.04 19.40
N GLY A 141 -3.94 19.03 18.91
CA GLY A 141 -5.09 18.79 18.05
C GLY A 141 -4.72 18.00 16.78
N VAL A 142 -3.63 18.38 16.11
CA VAL A 142 -3.13 17.69 14.91
C VAL A 142 -2.67 16.27 15.26
N VAL A 143 -1.83 16.11 16.27
CA VAL A 143 -1.28 14.79 16.64
C VAL A 143 -2.39 13.84 17.07
N ILE A 144 -3.32 14.25 17.94
CA ILE A 144 -4.43 13.41 18.40
C ILE A 144 -5.33 13.03 17.22
N GLY A 145 -5.72 13.99 16.36
CA GLY A 145 -6.54 13.70 15.19
C GLY A 145 -5.88 12.70 14.23
N LEU A 146 -4.58 12.88 13.95
CA LEU A 146 -3.79 11.96 13.12
C LEU A 146 -3.66 10.57 13.77
N VAL A 147 -3.44 10.51 15.08
CA VAL A 147 -3.30 9.24 15.80
C VAL A 147 -4.60 8.44 15.78
N LEU A 148 -5.74 9.07 16.04
CA LEU A 148 -7.03 8.40 16.05
C LEU A 148 -7.39 7.83 14.67
N TYR A 149 -7.23 8.63 13.63
CA TYR A 149 -7.50 8.19 12.26
C TYR A 149 -6.50 7.14 11.78
N ASN A 150 -5.21 7.48 11.78
CA ASN A 150 -4.18 6.60 11.21
C ASN A 150 -3.92 5.37 12.08
N GLY A 151 -4.09 5.46 13.41
CA GLY A 151 -4.06 4.29 14.30
C GLY A 151 -5.15 3.29 13.95
N SER A 152 -6.34 3.78 13.61
CA SER A 152 -7.44 2.93 13.16
C SER A 152 -7.19 2.31 11.78
N VAL A 153 -6.59 3.05 10.84
CA VAL A 153 -6.18 2.51 9.53
C VAL A 153 -5.07 1.46 9.72
N LEU A 154 -4.07 1.74 10.56
CA LEU A 154 -3.00 0.80 10.86
C LEU A 154 -3.51 -0.46 11.57
N ALA A 155 -4.56 -0.35 12.40
CA ALA A 155 -5.21 -1.52 13.00
C ALA A 155 -5.77 -2.48 11.94
N GLU A 156 -6.36 -1.94 10.88
CA GLU A 156 -6.82 -2.77 9.76
C GLU A 156 -5.67 -3.35 8.95
N VAL A 157 -4.59 -2.61 8.73
CA VAL A 157 -3.37 -3.12 8.09
C VAL A 157 -2.80 -4.29 8.87
N VAL A 158 -2.72 -4.18 10.20
CA VAL A 158 -2.25 -5.27 11.07
C VAL A 158 -3.17 -6.49 11.00
N ARG A 159 -4.48 -6.27 11.11
CA ARG A 159 -5.48 -7.33 10.99
C ARG A 159 -5.39 -8.05 9.65
N ALA A 160 -5.35 -7.31 8.55
CA ALA A 160 -5.26 -7.85 7.20
C ALA A 160 -3.92 -8.58 6.97
N GLY A 161 -2.81 -8.04 7.47
CA GLY A 161 -1.49 -8.66 7.38
C GLY A 161 -1.41 -10.02 8.09
N ILE A 162 -2.02 -10.15 9.26
CA ILE A 162 -2.08 -11.44 9.99
C ILE A 162 -2.98 -12.43 9.23
N LEU A 163 -4.14 -11.99 8.75
CA LEU A 163 -5.09 -12.85 8.02
C LEU A 163 -4.60 -13.27 6.62
N SER A 164 -3.63 -12.57 6.04
CA SER A 164 -3.04 -12.94 4.74
C SER A 164 -2.05 -14.11 4.82
N LEU A 165 -1.64 -14.51 6.02
CA LEU A 165 -0.72 -15.62 6.19
C LEU A 165 -1.40 -16.96 5.86
N PRO A 166 -0.66 -17.94 5.28
CA PRO A 166 -1.20 -19.26 4.99
C PRO A 166 -1.75 -19.94 6.26
N ARG A 167 -2.93 -20.52 6.18
CA ARG A 167 -3.60 -21.19 7.29
C ARG A 167 -2.76 -22.33 7.90
N GLY A 168 -1.96 -23.01 7.08
CA GLY A 168 -1.05 -24.05 7.52
C GLY A 168 -0.07 -23.61 8.62
N GLN A 169 0.25 -22.31 8.74
CA GLN A 169 1.11 -21.82 9.82
C GLN A 169 0.43 -21.95 11.20
N SER A 170 -0.85 -21.65 11.29
CA SER A 170 -1.61 -21.79 12.53
C SER A 170 -1.93 -23.26 12.84
N GLU A 171 -2.19 -24.08 11.81
CA GLU A 171 -2.45 -25.51 11.94
C GLU A 171 -1.20 -26.26 12.41
N ALA A 172 -0.03 -25.96 11.81
CA ALA A 172 1.24 -26.55 12.24
C ALA A 172 1.61 -26.15 13.68
N ALA A 173 1.39 -24.90 14.06
CA ALA A 173 1.59 -24.44 15.43
C ALA A 173 0.69 -25.19 16.43
N ALA A 174 -0.57 -25.39 16.08
CA ALA A 174 -1.51 -26.17 16.90
C ALA A 174 -1.08 -27.65 16.99
N ALA A 175 -0.57 -28.27 15.92
CA ALA A 175 -0.11 -29.66 15.91
C ALA A 175 1.06 -29.93 16.86
N ILE A 176 1.91 -28.92 17.11
CA ILE A 176 3.01 -28.99 18.09
C ILE A 176 2.61 -28.50 19.49
N GLY A 177 1.29 -28.29 19.73
CA GLY A 177 0.74 -27.96 21.05
C GLY A 177 0.83 -26.51 21.48
N LEU A 178 1.14 -25.57 20.56
CA LEU A 178 1.13 -24.14 20.87
C LEU A 178 -0.32 -23.66 21.08
N ASN A 179 -0.53 -22.93 22.17
CA ASN A 179 -1.79 -22.23 22.35
C ASN A 179 -1.89 -21.01 21.41
N LYS A 180 -3.10 -20.45 21.25
CA LYS A 180 -3.35 -19.37 20.29
C LYS A 180 -2.54 -18.10 20.56
N SER A 181 -2.30 -17.76 21.82
CA SER A 181 -1.47 -16.61 22.19
C SER A 181 -0.01 -16.84 21.79
N GLN A 182 0.51 -18.04 22.02
CA GLN A 182 1.86 -18.45 21.60
C GLN A 182 1.98 -18.48 20.07
N THR A 183 0.98 -19.06 19.40
CA THR A 183 0.89 -19.06 17.93
C THR A 183 0.91 -17.61 17.38
N MET A 184 0.11 -16.71 17.96
CA MET A 184 0.07 -15.30 17.54
C MET A 184 1.42 -14.62 17.74
N SER A 185 2.02 -14.72 18.93
CA SER A 185 3.24 -13.97 19.26
C SER A 185 4.51 -14.56 18.64
N SER A 186 4.62 -15.90 18.56
CA SER A 186 5.85 -16.56 18.15
C SER A 186 5.87 -16.96 16.67
N VAL A 187 4.69 -17.16 16.03
CA VAL A 187 4.61 -17.65 14.66
C VAL A 187 4.01 -16.60 13.72
N LEU A 188 2.79 -16.12 14.02
CA LEU A 188 2.05 -15.27 13.07
C LEU A 188 2.56 -13.82 13.06
N LEU A 189 2.67 -13.19 14.23
CA LEU A 189 3.04 -11.77 14.32
C LEU A 189 4.40 -11.47 13.70
N PRO A 190 5.48 -12.25 13.94
CA PRO A 190 6.76 -12.02 13.29
C PRO A 190 6.71 -12.12 11.76
N GLN A 191 5.89 -13.01 11.21
CA GLN A 191 5.72 -13.15 9.76
C GLN A 191 4.87 -12.01 9.19
N ALA A 192 3.76 -11.69 9.86
CA ALA A 192 2.85 -10.63 9.46
C ALA A 192 3.54 -9.26 9.40
N VAL A 193 4.44 -8.95 10.35
CA VAL A 193 5.22 -7.69 10.33
C VAL A 193 5.93 -7.50 8.99
N THR A 194 6.54 -8.55 8.46
CA THR A 194 7.26 -8.47 7.18
C THR A 194 6.32 -8.23 6.00
N VAL A 195 5.13 -8.87 6.02
CA VAL A 195 4.13 -8.75 4.95
C VAL A 195 3.46 -7.37 4.96
N MET A 196 3.22 -6.79 6.15
CA MET A 196 2.55 -5.49 6.26
C MET A 196 3.49 -4.28 6.19
N LEU A 197 4.83 -4.47 6.22
CA LEU A 197 5.79 -3.36 6.15
C LEU A 197 5.53 -2.37 5.01
N PRO A 198 5.29 -2.78 3.74
CA PRO A 198 5.01 -1.84 2.66
C PRO A 198 3.78 -0.97 2.92
N ALA A 199 2.72 -1.57 3.49
CA ALA A 199 1.49 -0.83 3.81
C ALA A 199 1.70 0.15 4.97
N VAL A 200 2.47 -0.24 5.99
CA VAL A 200 2.86 0.65 7.10
C VAL A 200 3.67 1.83 6.57
N VAL A 201 4.68 1.58 5.72
CA VAL A 201 5.50 2.64 5.10
C VAL A 201 4.63 3.61 4.30
N SER A 202 3.69 3.10 3.50
CA SER A 202 2.74 3.93 2.76
C SER A 202 1.93 4.81 3.70
N GLN A 203 1.51 4.28 4.86
CA GLN A 203 0.76 5.05 5.85
C GLN A 203 1.60 6.14 6.54
N LEU A 204 2.90 5.92 6.74
CA LEU A 204 3.80 6.98 7.26
C LEU A 204 3.85 8.19 6.31
N VAL A 205 3.89 7.95 5.01
CA VAL A 205 3.84 9.01 3.98
C VAL A 205 2.50 9.74 4.01
N VAL A 206 1.39 9.03 4.24
CA VAL A 206 0.06 9.64 4.39
C VAL A 206 0.05 10.55 5.64
N ILE A 207 0.50 10.06 6.79
CA ILE A 207 0.56 10.85 8.03
C ILE A 207 1.34 12.16 7.82
N LEU A 208 2.50 12.09 7.15
CA LEU A 208 3.31 13.27 6.89
C LEU A 208 2.58 14.30 6.01
N LYS A 209 1.87 13.87 4.98
CA LYS A 209 1.08 14.76 4.12
C LYS A 209 -0.11 15.35 4.87
N ASP A 210 -0.78 14.57 5.69
CA ASP A 210 -1.97 14.97 6.42
C ASP A 210 -1.68 16.02 7.50
N THR A 211 -0.42 16.17 7.95
CA THR A 211 -0.05 17.29 8.83
C THR A 211 -0.40 18.65 8.24
N ALA A 212 -0.37 18.78 6.89
CA ALA A 212 -0.71 20.02 6.19
C ALA A 212 -2.18 20.45 6.41
N LEU A 213 -3.07 19.51 6.74
CA LEU A 213 -4.47 19.79 7.05
C LEU A 213 -4.61 20.57 8.36
N GLY A 214 -3.72 20.36 9.33
CA GLY A 214 -3.70 21.06 10.61
C GLY A 214 -3.52 22.57 10.48
N GLY A 215 -2.84 23.03 9.44
CA GLY A 215 -2.71 24.45 9.12
C GLY A 215 -3.99 25.12 8.64
N ILE A 216 -5.00 24.35 8.18
CA ILE A 216 -6.24 24.88 7.62
C ILE A 216 -7.21 25.34 8.71
N LEU A 217 -7.59 24.44 9.63
CA LEU A 217 -8.63 24.71 10.65
C LEU A 217 -8.06 24.95 12.05
N VAL A 218 -7.00 24.24 12.42
CA VAL A 218 -6.48 24.24 13.80
C VAL A 218 -5.44 25.33 14.03
N GLY A 219 -4.98 25.98 12.97
CA GLY A 219 -4.00 27.06 13.07
C GLY A 219 -2.57 26.57 13.29
N PHE A 220 -2.28 25.29 13.10
CA PHE A 220 -0.94 24.73 13.24
C PHE A 220 0.02 25.29 12.19
N VAL A 221 1.15 25.87 12.63
CA VAL A 221 2.12 26.50 11.72
C VAL A 221 3.09 25.43 11.21
N GLU A 222 2.61 24.62 10.27
CA GLU A 222 3.39 23.65 9.50
C GLU A 222 3.90 24.28 8.19
N LEU A 223 4.62 23.51 7.39
CA LEU A 223 5.31 24.00 6.18
C LEU A 223 4.39 24.74 5.21
N ARG A 224 3.18 24.21 4.91
CA ARG A 224 2.23 24.85 3.99
C ARG A 224 1.73 26.20 4.56
N ARG A 225 1.37 26.25 5.84
CA ARG A 225 0.89 27.48 6.48
C ARG A 225 2.00 28.51 6.62
N ALA A 226 3.20 28.09 7.04
CA ALA A 226 4.37 28.95 7.12
C ALA A 226 4.72 29.55 5.74
N GLY A 227 4.69 28.72 4.72
CA GLY A 227 4.86 29.17 3.34
C GLY A 227 3.75 30.09 2.86
N GLY A 228 2.50 29.84 3.24
CA GLY A 228 1.38 30.75 2.95
C GLY A 228 1.59 32.15 3.54
N THR A 229 2.14 32.24 4.76
CA THR A 229 2.55 33.51 5.37
C THR A 229 3.66 34.19 4.55
N ALA A 230 4.68 33.42 4.15
CA ALA A 230 5.74 33.95 3.28
C ALA A 230 5.17 34.45 1.92
N ALA A 231 4.24 33.68 1.31
CA ALA A 231 3.58 34.03 0.07
C ALA A 231 2.85 35.38 0.17
N SER A 232 2.16 35.60 1.29
CA SER A 232 1.45 36.87 1.55
C SER A 232 2.43 38.03 1.74
N ASN A 233 3.52 37.81 2.50
CA ASN A 233 4.52 38.86 2.75
C ASN A 233 5.27 39.27 1.48
N TYR A 234 5.59 38.33 0.60
CA TYR A 234 6.31 38.62 -0.64
C TYR A 234 5.39 38.89 -1.83
N GLN A 235 4.06 38.83 -1.64
CA GLN A 235 3.07 38.91 -2.74
C GLN A 235 3.37 37.90 -3.87
N ASN A 236 3.71 36.67 -3.48
CA ASN A 236 4.41 35.71 -4.31
C ASN A 236 3.88 34.29 -4.15
N ILE A 237 2.58 34.12 -4.44
CA ILE A 237 1.83 32.87 -4.17
C ILE A 237 2.39 31.70 -4.97
N LEU A 238 2.50 31.82 -6.32
CA LEU A 238 2.85 30.68 -7.16
C LEU A 238 4.27 30.13 -6.88
N PRO A 239 5.35 30.93 -6.91
CA PRO A 239 6.69 30.46 -6.59
C PRO A 239 6.78 29.83 -5.20
N THR A 240 6.10 30.39 -4.19
CA THR A 240 6.10 29.85 -2.84
C THR A 240 5.51 28.44 -2.80
N TYR A 241 4.34 28.23 -3.41
CA TYR A 241 3.72 26.89 -3.40
C TYR A 241 4.48 25.89 -4.26
N VAL A 242 5.17 26.32 -5.32
CA VAL A 242 6.08 25.43 -6.08
C VAL A 242 7.23 24.97 -5.17
N VAL A 243 7.86 25.89 -4.44
CA VAL A 243 8.96 25.54 -3.51
C VAL A 243 8.45 24.60 -2.40
N ILE A 244 7.29 24.88 -1.81
CA ILE A 244 6.67 24.02 -0.81
C ILE A 244 6.40 22.61 -1.39
N ALA A 245 5.84 22.53 -2.60
CA ALA A 245 5.58 21.27 -3.27
C ALA A 245 6.88 20.47 -3.49
N ILE A 246 7.96 21.12 -3.91
CA ILE A 246 9.26 20.48 -4.06
C ILE A 246 9.75 19.95 -2.71
N ILE A 247 9.65 20.73 -1.64
CA ILE A 247 10.06 20.28 -0.30
C ILE A 247 9.24 19.04 0.13
N TYR A 248 7.91 19.05 -0.06
CA TYR A 248 7.08 17.87 0.23
C TYR A 248 7.44 16.65 -0.63
N VAL A 249 7.75 16.84 -1.91
CA VAL A 249 8.20 15.75 -2.79
C VAL A 249 9.51 15.17 -2.26
N VAL A 250 10.49 16.01 -1.94
CA VAL A 250 11.79 15.57 -1.40
C VAL A 250 11.61 14.83 -0.07
N LEU A 251 10.78 15.36 0.84
CA LEU A 251 10.47 14.69 2.11
C LEU A 251 9.83 13.32 1.91
N ASN A 252 8.82 13.24 1.06
CA ASN A 252 8.13 11.97 0.81
C ASN A 252 9.04 10.95 0.13
N LEU A 253 9.85 11.36 -0.85
CA LEU A 253 10.84 10.50 -1.49
C LEU A 253 11.88 10.02 -0.47
N SER A 254 12.41 10.93 0.36
CA SER A 254 13.38 10.57 1.41
C SER A 254 12.80 9.58 2.41
N LEU A 255 11.55 9.77 2.82
CA LEU A 255 10.85 8.84 3.73
C LEU A 255 10.65 7.48 3.07
N THR A 256 10.14 7.46 1.83
CA THR A 256 9.87 6.22 1.09
C THR A 256 11.15 5.43 0.82
N THR A 257 12.22 6.10 0.38
CA THR A 257 13.51 5.43 0.11
C THR A 257 14.17 4.91 1.38
N SER A 258 14.14 5.69 2.47
CA SER A 258 14.68 5.27 3.77
C SER A 258 13.92 4.07 4.33
N ALA A 259 12.60 4.09 4.22
CA ALA A 259 11.75 2.99 4.67
C ALA A 259 11.90 1.74 3.80
N GLY A 260 12.02 1.88 2.47
CA GLY A 260 12.30 0.77 1.56
C GLY A 260 13.68 0.14 1.81
N TRP A 261 14.69 0.95 2.12
CA TRP A 261 15.99 0.44 2.53
C TRP A 261 15.89 -0.38 3.84
N LEU A 262 15.14 0.11 4.83
CA LEU A 262 14.92 -0.61 6.08
C LEU A 262 14.16 -1.93 5.85
N GLU A 263 13.11 -1.90 5.02
CA GLU A 263 12.35 -3.09 4.64
C GLU A 263 13.27 -4.15 4.01
N ASN A 264 14.06 -3.77 3.01
CA ASN A 264 15.00 -4.68 2.34
C ASN A 264 16.00 -5.27 3.33
N ARG A 265 16.51 -4.47 4.27
CA ARG A 265 17.45 -4.94 5.30
C ARG A 265 16.82 -5.94 6.28
N LEU A 266 15.54 -5.75 6.61
CA LEU A 266 14.79 -6.68 7.48
C LEU A 266 14.45 -7.98 6.76
N ARG A 267 14.14 -7.93 5.47
CA ARG A 267 13.84 -9.12 4.64
C ARG A 267 15.08 -9.99 4.43
N THR A 268 16.23 -9.40 4.09
CA THR A 268 17.48 -10.15 3.84
C THR A 268 18.01 -10.84 5.09
N ARG A 269 17.85 -10.26 6.29
CA ARG A 269 18.25 -10.92 7.55
C ARG A 269 17.46 -12.19 7.84
N ARG A 270 16.23 -12.35 7.32
CA ARG A 270 15.40 -13.56 7.49
C ARG A 270 15.69 -14.62 6.43
N SER A 271 16.03 -14.24 5.20
CA SER A 271 16.35 -15.18 4.14
C SER A 271 17.62 -15.98 4.44
N SER A 272 18.57 -15.41 5.18
CA SER A 272 19.80 -16.13 5.58
C SER A 272 19.61 -17.17 6.68
N SER A 273 18.50 -17.13 7.43
CA SER A 273 18.19 -18.14 8.47
C SER A 273 17.43 -19.35 7.94
N THR A 274 16.86 -19.27 6.72
CA THR A 274 16.12 -20.39 6.11
C THR A 274 17.03 -21.28 5.22
N GLY A 275 18.25 -20.86 4.94
CA GLY A 275 19.21 -21.61 4.11
C GLY A 275 19.78 -22.87 4.75
N PHE A 276 19.50 -23.13 6.03
CA PHE A 276 19.98 -24.36 6.70
C PHE A 276 19.00 -25.53 6.68
N ALA A 277 17.77 -25.33 6.20
CA ALA A 277 16.76 -26.42 6.20
C ALA A 277 16.73 -27.23 4.89
N GLU A 278 17.44 -26.81 3.84
CA GLU A 278 17.41 -27.48 2.53
C GLU A 278 18.58 -28.45 2.30
N VAL A 279 19.56 -28.51 3.21
CA VAL A 279 20.70 -29.43 3.12
C VAL A 279 20.45 -30.78 3.85
N GLY A 280 19.30 -30.95 4.52
CA GLY A 280 18.95 -32.17 5.28
C GLY A 280 18.14 -33.22 4.53
N GLY A 281 17.84 -33.04 3.23
CA GLY A 281 16.92 -33.89 2.47
C GLY A 281 17.55 -34.89 1.49
N ALA A 282 18.87 -35.01 1.40
CA ALA A 282 19.51 -35.99 0.50
C ALA A 282 20.61 -36.78 1.20
N ALA A 283 20.29 -37.33 2.38
CA ALA A 283 21.08 -38.45 2.87
C ALA A 283 20.44 -39.73 2.31
N SER A 284 20.87 -40.15 1.13
CA SER A 284 20.67 -41.50 0.62
C SER A 284 21.36 -42.47 1.60
N VAL A 285 20.58 -43.12 2.43
CA VAL A 285 21.02 -44.30 3.21
C VAL A 285 21.30 -45.36 2.17
N ALA A 286 22.59 -45.52 1.84
CA ALA A 286 23.08 -46.68 1.09
C ALA A 286 23.04 -47.89 2.03
N LEU A 287 22.00 -48.73 1.87
CA LEU A 287 22.01 -50.10 2.43
C LEU A 287 22.83 -51.00 1.50
N PRO A 288 23.72 -51.81 2.01
CA PRO A 288 24.49 -52.74 1.18
C PRO A 288 23.60 -53.91 0.74
N GLY A 289 23.35 -53.99 -0.57
CA GLY A 289 22.70 -55.11 -1.24
C GLY A 289 21.23 -54.91 -1.60
N GLY A 290 20.99 -54.41 -2.82
CA GLY A 290 19.68 -54.45 -3.44
C GLY A 290 19.38 -53.28 -4.36
N THR A 291 19.60 -53.44 -5.64
CA THR A 291 19.14 -52.58 -6.69
C THR A 291 17.60 -52.65 -6.79
N LEU A 292 16.91 -51.61 -6.38
CA LEU A 292 15.52 -51.38 -6.75
C LEU A 292 15.45 -50.19 -7.75
N ALA A 293 15.11 -50.52 -8.98
CA ALA A 293 14.83 -49.59 -10.03
C ALA A 293 13.59 -48.78 -9.68
N VAL A 294 13.72 -47.46 -9.70
CA VAL A 294 12.58 -46.52 -9.65
C VAL A 294 12.06 -46.35 -11.09
N PRO A 295 10.79 -46.63 -11.38
CA PRO A 295 10.22 -46.34 -12.70
C PRO A 295 9.73 -44.90 -12.75
N GLY A 296 10.12 -44.19 -13.79
CA GLY A 296 9.36 -43.08 -14.34
C GLY A 296 9.88 -41.67 -14.21
N THR A 297 10.90 -41.35 -14.99
CA THR A 297 11.00 -40.01 -15.59
C THR A 297 10.83 -40.16 -17.07
N ALA A 298 9.64 -39.83 -17.56
CA ALA A 298 9.36 -39.75 -18.99
C ALA A 298 10.12 -38.57 -19.60
N ALA A 299 11.06 -38.90 -20.48
CA ALA A 299 11.77 -37.97 -21.34
C ALA A 299 10.79 -37.40 -22.39
N VAL A 300 10.95 -36.13 -22.68
CA VAL A 300 10.37 -35.39 -23.80
C VAL A 300 11.06 -35.85 -25.09
N PRO A 301 10.35 -36.31 -26.14
CA PRO A 301 10.95 -36.52 -27.47
C PRO A 301 10.75 -35.28 -28.34
N GLY A 302 11.85 -34.80 -28.87
CA GLY A 302 11.84 -33.93 -30.04
C GLY A 302 11.69 -34.70 -31.32
N THR A 303 10.97 -34.11 -32.27
CA THR A 303 11.01 -34.14 -33.73
C THR A 303 11.77 -35.24 -34.46
N ALA A 304 11.08 -36.04 -35.29
CA ALA A 304 11.42 -36.27 -36.72
C ALA A 304 10.34 -37.05 -37.46
N ALA A 305 9.99 -36.52 -38.54
CA ALA A 305 9.42 -36.90 -39.84
C ALA A 305 9.15 -38.37 -40.22
N ALA A 306 8.05 -38.48 -40.99
CA ALA A 306 7.84 -39.22 -42.23
C ALA A 306 7.23 -40.62 -42.22
N ALA A 307 6.13 -40.67 -42.96
CA ALA A 307 5.69 -41.67 -43.94
C ALA A 307 5.02 -42.97 -43.46
N GLY A 308 3.79 -43.15 -43.97
CA GLY A 308 3.38 -44.46 -44.50
C GLY A 308 2.04 -45.03 -44.03
N ASN A 309 1.01 -44.71 -44.77
CA ASN A 309 0.09 -45.66 -45.42
C ASN A 309 -0.77 -46.65 -44.61
N GLY A 310 -2.10 -46.56 -44.77
CA GLY A 310 -2.88 -47.71 -45.10
C GLY A 310 -4.09 -48.06 -44.24
N ARG A 311 -5.29 -47.80 -44.81
CA ARG A 311 -6.52 -48.61 -44.71
C ARG A 311 -7.07 -48.85 -43.30
N GLY A 312 -8.30 -48.59 -42.97
CA GLY A 312 -9.58 -48.75 -43.66
C GLY A 312 -10.56 -49.29 -42.64
N SER A 313 -11.83 -49.01 -42.86
CA SER A 313 -13.06 -49.64 -42.40
C SER A 313 -13.77 -49.03 -41.18
N ASP A 314 -14.83 -48.35 -41.52
CA ASP A 314 -16.25 -48.67 -41.30
C ASP A 314 -16.88 -48.32 -39.93
N VAL A 315 -17.67 -47.31 -39.99
CA VAL A 315 -19.06 -47.02 -39.59
C VAL A 315 -19.79 -48.15 -38.80
N PRO A 316 -20.70 -47.90 -37.82
CA PRO A 316 -21.90 -47.08 -38.09
C PRO A 316 -22.37 -46.11 -36.97
N THR A 317 -23.12 -45.15 -37.46
CA THR A 317 -24.14 -44.32 -36.84
C THR A 317 -25.18 -45.10 -36.03
N GLU A 318 -25.56 -44.61 -34.88
CA GLU A 318 -26.94 -44.77 -34.39
C GLU A 318 -27.46 -43.43 -33.82
N ASP A 319 -28.53 -43.07 -34.48
CA ASP A 319 -29.51 -42.03 -34.30
C ASP A 319 -30.50 -42.45 -33.21
N HIS A 320 -30.82 -41.62 -32.24
CA HIS A 320 -32.08 -41.67 -31.51
C HIS A 320 -32.53 -40.25 -31.10
N THR A 321 -33.33 -39.70 -31.98
CA THR A 321 -34.46 -38.80 -31.73
C THR A 321 -35.46 -39.45 -30.75
N ASN A 322 -35.97 -38.71 -29.82
CA ASN A 322 -37.39 -38.45 -29.52
C ASN A 322 -37.55 -37.62 -28.24
N ALA A 323 -38.10 -36.45 -28.33
CA ALA A 323 -39.53 -36.11 -28.27
C ALA A 323 -40.03 -35.85 -26.85
N ASP A 324 -40.31 -34.58 -26.61
CA ASP A 324 -41.66 -34.06 -26.30
C ASP A 324 -42.19 -34.24 -24.86
N ARG A 325 -42.40 -33.12 -24.22
CA ARG A 325 -43.63 -32.65 -23.53
C ARG A 325 -43.39 -31.57 -22.47
N GLY A 326 -43.75 -30.36 -22.79
CA GLY A 326 -44.27 -29.45 -21.76
C GLY A 326 -45.77 -29.73 -21.52
N PRO A 327 -46.56 -28.94 -20.79
CA PRO A 327 -46.35 -27.57 -20.28
C PRO A 327 -46.85 -27.35 -18.84
N GLY A 328 -46.49 -26.20 -18.20
CA GLY A 328 -47.09 -25.29 -17.26
C GLY A 328 -48.28 -25.74 -16.37
N PRO A 329 -48.91 -24.86 -15.57
CA PRO A 329 -48.51 -23.57 -15.02
C PRO A 329 -48.93 -23.35 -13.53
N SER A 330 -48.76 -22.08 -13.05
CA SER A 330 -49.45 -21.42 -11.90
C SER A 330 -49.02 -21.82 -10.50
N GLY A 331 -48.68 -20.89 -9.67
CA GLY A 331 -49.44 -19.82 -9.08
C GLY A 331 -49.15 -19.71 -7.59
N ARG A 332 -48.81 -18.61 -7.16
CA ARG A 332 -49.00 -17.73 -6.04
C ARG A 332 -47.69 -17.13 -5.49
#